data_d3469bdb2c23a1f748c7fec48db0ed76
#
_entry.id   d3469bdb2c23a1f748c7fec48db0ed76
#
_cell.length_a   1.000
_cell.length_b   1.000
_cell.length_c   1.000
_cell.angle_alpha   90.00
_cell.angle_beta   90.00
_cell.angle_gamma   90.00
#
_symmetry.space_group_name_H-M   'P 1'
#
loop_
_entity.id
_entity.type
_entity.pdbx_description
1 polymer ?
#
loop_
_entity_poly.entity_id
_entity_poly.type
_entity_poly.pdbx_seq_one_letter_code
_entity_poly.pdbx_strand_id
1 'polypeptide(L)'
;MLPVAGKNRHRRHRGGKGTEERTESGRKNLKIDLEINRTPVIFVKTEHCGFDKWSMRKEKSIWLVTTDHLEDGLWFREESDFKVGMNYVAVLAASMPALAILAFILMSNHVHFIFFGTREDVDAFIGEFKRRYSQYYRKKYGIAKFLKENGVKTDRIPFGNEEPEKAIAYIQMNSVAANICSHPTQYPWGTGNLFFNATRPKGVRVDSLSERARMKLLHSKVTVPGHWLVGEDGYILPSSYVDIALVEKYFRTPKRMDYFLRNSSKAKRRMESAPESAPSFTDQVVLAAVPDLCRTLFHKYTFRELTPAEQTEILRQLRFRFSTDIHQLARVTGLTYKETAELLDSHL
;
A
#
# COMPACT_ATOMS: atom_id res chain seq x y z
N MET A 1 51.21 -40.68 -15.34
CA MET A 1 51.59 -41.94 -14.64
C MET A 1 50.40 -42.32 -13.80
N LEU A 2 49.61 -43.25 -14.27
CA LEU A 2 48.80 -44.23 -13.52
C LEU A 2 49.76 -45.32 -13.03
N PRO A 3 49.43 -46.27 -12.13
CA PRO A 3 48.17 -46.98 -11.98
C PRO A 3 47.79 -47.41 -10.52
N VAL A 4 46.57 -47.89 -10.33
CA VAL A 4 45.96 -49.25 -10.24
C VAL A 4 45.66 -49.69 -8.79
N ALA A 5 44.45 -49.87 -8.37
CA ALA A 5 43.48 -50.98 -8.37
C ALA A 5 43.69 -52.09 -7.32
N GLY A 6 42.62 -52.57 -6.70
CA GLY A 6 42.46 -53.83 -6.01
C GLY A 6 41.26 -53.78 -5.04
N LYS A 7 40.14 -54.23 -5.30
CA LYS A 7 39.38 -55.50 -5.53
C LYS A 7 39.41 -56.48 -4.33
N ASN A 8 38.16 -56.80 -3.91
CA ASN A 8 37.62 -58.12 -3.49
C ASN A 8 37.63 -58.45 -2.00
N ARG A 9 36.68 -59.10 -1.40
CA ARG A 9 35.56 -60.03 -1.74
C ARG A 9 34.87 -60.48 -0.43
N HIS A 10 33.56 -60.70 -0.51
CA HIS A 10 32.74 -61.76 0.09
C HIS A 10 33.07 -62.40 1.47
N ARG A 11 32.05 -62.50 2.32
CA ARG A 11 31.43 -63.81 2.66
C ARG A 11 30.16 -63.68 3.52
N ARG A 12 29.20 -64.52 3.14
CA ARG A 12 27.93 -64.87 3.82
C ARG A 12 28.17 -65.69 5.08
N HIS A 13 27.22 -65.67 6.03
CA HIS A 13 26.48 -66.82 6.61
C HIS A 13 25.52 -66.28 7.69
N ARG A 14 24.21 -66.53 7.51
CA ARG A 14 23.33 -67.58 8.03
C ARG A 14 23.14 -67.55 9.56
N GLY A 15 21.88 -67.23 9.99
CA GLY A 15 21.05 -68.19 10.68
C GLY A 15 20.77 -67.87 12.14
N GLY A 16 19.50 -67.74 12.49
CA GLY A 16 19.07 -67.83 13.89
C GLY A 16 17.63 -67.30 14.07
N LYS A 17 16.68 -68.23 14.08
CA LYS A 17 15.29 -68.02 14.50
C LYS A 17 15.23 -67.77 16.01
N GLY A 18 14.36 -66.80 16.44
CA GLY A 18 13.92 -66.65 17.81
C GLY A 18 12.58 -65.89 17.82
N THR A 19 11.58 -66.61 18.14
CA THR A 19 10.17 -66.18 18.35
C THR A 19 10.01 -65.44 19.68
N GLU A 20 8.90 -64.68 19.79
CA GLU A 20 8.25 -64.13 20.99
C GLU A 20 8.49 -62.65 21.22
N GLU A 21 7.56 -61.81 21.51
CA GLU A 21 6.12 -61.75 21.79
C GLU A 21 5.74 -60.27 21.90
N ARG A 22 4.50 -60.01 21.60
CA ARG A 22 3.74 -58.76 21.64
C ARG A 22 4.08 -57.80 22.79
N THR A 23 4.18 -56.48 22.43
CA THR A 23 3.39 -55.46 23.08
C THR A 23 3.05 -54.34 22.06
N GLU A 24 1.76 -54.15 21.82
CA GLU A 24 1.18 -53.05 21.05
C GLU A 24 1.40 -51.76 21.84
N SER A 25 2.07 -50.77 21.22
CA SER A 25 1.97 -49.37 21.62
C SER A 25 1.73 -48.56 20.36
N GLY A 26 0.48 -48.10 20.21
CA GLY A 26 -0.05 -47.45 19.03
C GLY A 26 0.67 -46.14 18.72
N ARG A 27 1.39 -46.12 17.63
CA ARG A 27 1.72 -44.88 16.90
C ARG A 27 0.57 -44.58 15.95
N LYS A 28 -0.28 -43.64 16.36
CA LYS A 28 -1.22 -43.00 15.46
C LYS A 28 -0.42 -42.16 14.49
N ASN A 29 -0.24 -42.63 13.27
CA ASN A 29 0.19 -41.80 12.13
C ASN A 29 -0.92 -40.79 11.85
N LEU A 30 -0.67 -39.53 12.20
CA LEU A 30 -1.50 -38.42 11.79
C LEU A 30 -1.23 -38.15 10.30
N LYS A 31 -2.02 -38.71 9.40
CA LYS A 31 -2.13 -38.24 8.04
C LYS A 31 -2.78 -36.86 8.10
N ILE A 32 -2.02 -35.82 7.83
CA ILE A 32 -2.56 -34.48 7.59
C ILE A 32 -2.98 -34.44 6.13
N ASP A 33 -4.25 -34.74 5.87
CA ASP A 33 -4.87 -34.45 4.58
C ASP A 33 -5.06 -32.93 4.52
N LEU A 34 -4.28 -32.28 3.65
CA LEU A 34 -4.45 -30.89 3.29
C LEU A 34 -5.69 -30.71 2.40
N GLU A 35 -6.87 -30.74 2.97
CA GLU A 35 -8.04 -30.18 2.30
C GLU A 35 -8.04 -28.66 2.46
N ILE A 36 -7.50 -27.99 1.44
CA ILE A 36 -7.64 -26.54 1.23
C ILE A 36 -9.01 -26.37 0.57
N ASN A 37 -10.06 -26.19 1.38
CA ASN A 37 -11.31 -25.48 0.99
C ASN A 37 -12.49 -25.86 1.88
N ARG A 38 -12.39 -25.58 3.18
CA ARG A 38 -13.60 -25.37 4.03
C ARG A 38 -13.17 -24.67 5.30
N THR A 39 -13.63 -23.45 5.48
CA THR A 39 -13.55 -22.76 6.78
C THR A 39 -14.31 -23.63 7.80
N PRO A 40 -13.69 -24.11 8.88
CA PRO A 40 -14.42 -24.87 9.88
C PRO A 40 -15.37 -23.93 10.62
N VAL A 41 -16.67 -24.08 10.40
CA VAL A 41 -17.69 -23.56 11.29
C VAL A 41 -17.65 -24.45 12.55
N ILE A 42 -16.97 -23.98 13.57
CA ILE A 42 -16.97 -24.67 14.89
C ILE A 42 -18.31 -24.35 15.54
N PHE A 43 -19.23 -25.31 15.50
CA PHE A 43 -20.42 -25.30 16.35
C PHE A 43 -20.01 -25.68 17.77
N VAL A 44 -19.96 -24.72 18.67
CA VAL A 44 -19.95 -24.98 20.11
C VAL A 44 -21.41 -24.99 20.60
N LYS A 45 -21.95 -26.18 20.85
CA LYS A 45 -23.24 -26.35 21.45
C LYS A 45 -23.07 -26.14 22.96
N THR A 46 -23.47 -24.99 23.47
CA THR A 46 -23.67 -24.78 24.92
C THR A 46 -25.17 -24.94 25.21
N GLU A 47 -25.54 -26.03 25.82
CA GLU A 47 -26.88 -26.20 26.42
C GLU A 47 -26.87 -25.44 27.74
N HIS A 48 -27.62 -24.39 27.88
CA HIS A 48 -28.60 -24.04 28.90
C HIS A 48 -29.01 -22.56 28.87
N CYS A 49 -30.30 -22.37 28.73
CA CYS A 49 -31.12 -21.22 29.17
C CYS A 49 -31.06 -19.91 28.34
N GLY A 50 -32.08 -19.76 27.51
CA GLY A 50 -32.81 -18.50 27.32
C GLY A 50 -32.16 -17.43 26.45
N PHE A 51 -32.69 -17.22 25.25
CA PHE A 51 -32.37 -16.16 24.29
C PHE A 51 -31.05 -16.35 23.54
N ASP A 52 -31.11 -17.11 22.46
CA ASP A 52 -30.07 -17.16 21.42
C ASP A 52 -29.93 -15.79 20.74
N LYS A 53 -29.06 -14.94 21.28
CA LYS A 53 -28.38 -13.94 20.44
C LYS A 53 -27.38 -14.70 19.60
N TRP A 54 -27.76 -15.09 18.41
CA TRP A 54 -26.82 -15.48 17.36
C TRP A 54 -25.86 -14.32 17.13
N SER A 55 -24.72 -14.37 17.76
CA SER A 55 -23.57 -13.53 17.40
C SER A 55 -23.11 -14.03 16.04
N MET A 56 -23.64 -13.49 14.94
CA MET A 56 -23.09 -13.70 13.62
C MET A 56 -21.64 -13.20 13.69
N ARG A 57 -20.67 -14.09 13.76
CA ARG A 57 -19.25 -13.72 13.56
C ARG A 57 -19.20 -13.10 12.18
N LYS A 58 -18.96 -11.78 12.13
CA LYS A 58 -18.81 -11.04 10.89
C LYS A 58 -17.71 -11.69 10.05
N GLU A 59 -18.04 -12.05 8.82
CA GLU A 59 -17.13 -12.75 7.92
C GLU A 59 -15.94 -11.84 7.57
N LYS A 60 -14.73 -12.30 7.88
CA LYS A 60 -13.50 -11.62 7.43
C LYS A 60 -13.19 -11.97 5.99
N SER A 61 -12.80 -11.00 5.21
CA SER A 61 -12.42 -11.15 3.80
C SER A 61 -11.26 -10.24 3.46
N ILE A 62 -10.72 -10.38 2.25
CA ILE A 62 -9.77 -9.42 1.68
C ILE A 62 -10.58 -8.35 0.94
N TRP A 63 -10.19 -7.09 1.15
CA TRP A 63 -10.86 -5.92 0.58
C TRP A 63 -9.85 -5.02 -0.10
N LEU A 64 -10.11 -4.69 -1.36
CA LEU A 64 -9.42 -3.62 -2.07
C LEU A 64 -10.22 -2.34 -1.92
N VAL A 65 -9.60 -1.31 -1.39
CA VAL A 65 -10.17 0.03 -1.24
C VAL A 65 -9.45 0.98 -2.17
N THR A 66 -10.22 1.74 -2.92
CA THR A 66 -9.72 2.81 -3.80
C THR A 66 -10.56 4.06 -3.57
N THR A 67 -9.93 5.19 -3.30
CA THR A 67 -10.64 6.47 -3.30
C THR A 67 -10.70 7.03 -4.71
N ASP A 68 -11.69 7.87 -4.99
CA ASP A 68 -11.75 8.59 -6.24
C ASP A 68 -10.51 9.49 -6.40
N HIS A 69 -10.09 9.67 -7.64
CA HIS A 69 -9.03 10.60 -7.99
C HIS A 69 -9.57 12.03 -7.86
N LEU A 70 -8.82 12.91 -7.21
CA LEU A 70 -9.09 14.33 -7.30
C LEU A 70 -8.60 14.83 -8.67
N GLU A 71 -9.48 15.47 -9.42
CA GLU A 71 -9.15 16.00 -10.75
C GLU A 71 -8.40 17.34 -10.65
N ASP A 72 -8.86 18.21 -9.75
CA ASP A 72 -8.42 19.60 -9.57
C ASP A 72 -7.67 19.84 -8.25
N GLY A 73 -7.15 18.78 -7.64
CA GLY A 73 -6.49 18.89 -6.35
C GLY A 73 -5.58 17.74 -6.00
N LEU A 74 -4.83 17.95 -4.94
CA LEU A 74 -3.89 16.98 -4.39
C LEU A 74 -4.24 16.66 -2.94
N TRP A 75 -4.28 15.39 -2.60
CA TRP A 75 -4.30 14.95 -1.21
C TRP A 75 -3.00 15.36 -0.53
N PHE A 76 -1.88 15.06 -1.19
CA PHE A 76 -0.54 15.26 -0.66
C PHE A 76 0.20 16.26 -1.55
N ARG A 77 0.27 17.51 -1.12
CA ARG A 77 0.87 18.62 -1.89
C ARG A 77 2.38 18.66 -1.75
N GLU A 78 2.88 18.21 -0.62
CA GLU A 78 4.32 18.18 -0.31
C GLU A 78 4.67 16.93 0.50
N GLU A 79 5.96 16.68 0.66
CA GLU A 79 6.48 15.51 1.38
C GLU A 79 5.96 15.41 2.83
N SER A 80 5.84 16.54 3.51
CA SER A 80 5.31 16.57 4.88
C SER A 80 3.87 16.08 4.97
N ASP A 81 3.07 16.24 3.92
CA ASP A 81 1.70 15.73 3.85
C ASP A 81 1.66 14.22 3.76
N PHE A 82 2.55 13.64 2.95
CA PHE A 82 2.72 12.19 2.87
C PHE A 82 3.16 11.61 4.22
N LYS A 83 4.12 12.23 4.90
CA LYS A 83 4.57 11.79 6.24
C LYS A 83 3.42 11.77 7.25
N VAL A 84 2.55 12.78 7.23
CA VAL A 84 1.34 12.81 8.05
C VAL A 84 0.36 11.73 7.63
N GLY A 85 0.16 11.51 6.34
CA GLY A 85 -0.66 10.41 5.81
C GLY A 85 -0.16 9.05 6.29
N MET A 86 1.13 8.76 6.17
CA MET A 86 1.77 7.53 6.66
C MET A 86 1.56 7.34 8.17
N ASN A 87 1.72 8.40 8.96
CA ASN A 87 1.49 8.36 10.40
C ASN A 87 0.01 8.13 10.75
N TYR A 88 -0.94 8.66 9.98
CA TYR A 88 -2.35 8.36 10.20
C TYR A 88 -2.70 6.91 9.86
N VAL A 89 -2.09 6.31 8.84
CA VAL A 89 -2.22 4.86 8.60
C VAL A 89 -1.75 4.07 9.81
N ALA A 90 -0.58 4.38 10.37
CA ALA A 90 -0.04 3.74 11.56
C ALA A 90 -0.95 3.91 12.80
N VAL A 91 -1.42 5.14 13.05
CA VAL A 91 -2.34 5.44 14.16
C VAL A 91 -3.63 4.63 14.06
N LEU A 92 -4.19 4.48 12.87
CA LEU A 92 -5.40 3.72 12.65
C LEU A 92 -5.16 2.21 12.75
N ALA A 93 -4.03 1.72 12.25
CA ALA A 93 -3.62 0.33 12.44
C ALA A 93 -3.52 -0.03 13.95
N ALA A 94 -2.95 0.87 14.77
CA ALA A 94 -2.91 0.69 16.23
C ALA A 94 -4.30 0.72 16.88
N SER A 95 -5.21 1.55 16.35
CA SER A 95 -6.56 1.72 16.90
C SER A 95 -7.53 0.61 16.51
N MET A 96 -7.23 -0.14 15.44
CA MET A 96 -8.09 -1.17 14.85
C MET A 96 -7.36 -2.52 14.68
N PRO A 97 -6.94 -3.17 15.78
CA PRO A 97 -6.10 -4.37 15.73
C PRO A 97 -6.79 -5.59 15.10
N ALA A 98 -8.11 -5.56 14.92
CA ALA A 98 -8.87 -6.61 14.24
C ALA A 98 -8.77 -6.54 12.71
N LEU A 99 -8.32 -5.41 12.16
CA LEU A 99 -8.15 -5.14 10.74
C LEU A 99 -6.66 -5.22 10.38
N ALA A 100 -6.26 -6.21 9.59
CA ALA A 100 -4.88 -6.31 9.10
C ALA A 100 -4.71 -5.50 7.81
N ILE A 101 -3.68 -4.68 7.73
CA ILE A 101 -3.25 -4.01 6.51
C ILE A 101 -2.31 -4.96 5.77
N LEU A 102 -2.65 -5.33 4.53
CA LEU A 102 -1.82 -6.19 3.69
C LEU A 102 -0.92 -5.36 2.77
N ALA A 103 -1.47 -4.34 2.13
CA ALA A 103 -0.71 -3.43 1.29
C ALA A 103 -1.42 -2.08 1.18
N PHE A 104 -0.67 -1.02 0.89
CA PHE A 104 -1.23 0.28 0.57
C PHE A 104 -0.27 1.13 -0.24
N ILE A 105 -0.81 2.17 -0.88
CA ILE A 105 -0.05 3.23 -1.52
C ILE A 105 -0.80 4.56 -1.42
N LEU A 106 -0.08 5.61 -1.06
CA LEU A 106 -0.57 6.98 -1.05
C LEU A 106 -0.07 7.67 -2.32
N MET A 107 -0.97 7.92 -3.26
CA MET A 107 -0.68 8.69 -4.48
C MET A 107 -1.03 10.15 -4.25
N SER A 108 -0.48 11.05 -5.04
CA SER A 108 -0.67 12.50 -4.85
C SER A 108 -2.13 12.94 -4.77
N ASN A 109 -3.05 12.28 -5.48
CA ASN A 109 -4.46 12.67 -5.58
C ASN A 109 -5.47 11.57 -5.20
N HIS A 110 -5.02 10.41 -4.74
CA HIS A 110 -5.86 9.29 -4.29
C HIS A 110 -5.05 8.29 -3.45
N VAL A 111 -5.74 7.35 -2.82
CA VAL A 111 -5.10 6.29 -2.03
C VAL A 111 -5.70 4.93 -2.33
N HIS A 112 -4.88 3.89 -2.20
CA HIS A 112 -5.31 2.50 -2.27
C HIS A 112 -4.88 1.73 -1.03
N PHE A 113 -5.74 0.80 -0.58
CA PHE A 113 -5.44 -0.12 0.51
C PHE A 113 -5.89 -1.52 0.16
N ILE A 114 -5.21 -2.53 0.70
CA ILE A 114 -5.69 -3.90 0.81
C ILE A 114 -5.71 -4.29 2.27
N PHE A 115 -6.89 -4.70 2.73
CA PHE A 115 -7.13 -5.10 4.11
C PHE A 115 -7.58 -6.56 4.18
N PHE A 116 -7.33 -7.19 5.33
CA PHE A 116 -7.98 -8.41 5.74
C PHE A 116 -8.76 -8.16 7.03
N GLY A 117 -10.09 -8.26 6.97
CA GLY A 117 -10.97 -7.95 8.08
C GLY A 117 -12.45 -7.96 7.69
N THR A 118 -13.31 -7.38 8.52
CA THR A 118 -14.72 -7.21 8.18
C THR A 118 -14.92 -5.96 7.32
N ARG A 119 -16.03 -5.91 6.59
CA ARG A 119 -16.37 -4.74 5.77
C ARG A 119 -16.55 -3.48 6.62
N GLU A 120 -17.14 -3.62 7.77
CA GLU A 120 -17.39 -2.52 8.70
C GLU A 120 -16.10 -1.92 9.24
N ASP A 121 -15.10 -2.76 9.57
CA ASP A 121 -13.78 -2.28 10.01
C ASP A 121 -13.07 -1.51 8.89
N VAL A 122 -13.20 -1.99 7.65
CA VAL A 122 -12.64 -1.31 6.47
C VAL A 122 -13.28 0.05 6.24
N ASP A 123 -14.61 0.12 6.27
CA ASP A 123 -15.34 1.39 6.09
C ASP A 123 -15.03 2.38 7.23
N ALA A 124 -14.90 1.88 8.47
CA ALA A 124 -14.50 2.69 9.62
C ALA A 124 -13.06 3.24 9.45
N PHE A 125 -12.13 2.40 8.99
CA PHE A 125 -10.73 2.81 8.76
C PHE A 125 -10.64 3.93 7.73
N ILE A 126 -11.23 3.75 6.55
CA ILE A 126 -11.11 4.75 5.48
C ILE A 126 -11.87 6.03 5.80
N GLY A 127 -13.02 5.93 6.45
CA GLY A 127 -13.77 7.08 6.93
C GLY A 127 -12.97 7.91 7.93
N GLU A 128 -12.34 7.26 8.92
CA GLU A 128 -11.53 7.93 9.93
C GLU A 128 -10.21 8.49 9.34
N PHE A 129 -9.59 7.79 8.36
CA PHE A 129 -8.44 8.30 7.62
C PHE A 129 -8.79 9.61 6.89
N LYS A 130 -9.86 9.62 6.12
CA LYS A 130 -10.34 10.83 5.40
C LYS A 130 -10.67 11.96 6.38
N ARG A 131 -11.32 11.66 7.49
CA ARG A 131 -11.69 12.64 8.52
C ARG A 131 -10.45 13.30 9.14
N ARG A 132 -9.48 12.50 9.60
CA ARG A 132 -8.23 13.01 10.21
C ARG A 132 -7.42 13.82 9.21
N TYR A 133 -7.27 13.29 8.00
CA TYR A 133 -6.50 13.95 6.96
C TYR A 133 -7.15 15.28 6.53
N SER A 134 -8.48 15.33 6.39
CA SER A 134 -9.21 16.58 6.09
C SER A 134 -9.05 17.62 7.19
N GLN A 135 -9.00 17.22 8.48
CA GLN A 135 -8.75 18.15 9.60
C GLN A 135 -7.33 18.72 9.53
N TYR A 136 -6.32 17.88 9.28
CA TYR A 136 -4.94 18.32 9.06
C TYR A 136 -4.85 19.29 7.88
N TYR A 137 -5.42 18.92 6.74
CA TYR A 137 -5.42 19.70 5.50
C TYR A 137 -6.08 21.08 5.69
N ARG A 138 -7.22 21.12 6.36
CA ARG A 138 -7.89 22.38 6.74
C ARG A 138 -7.00 23.26 7.61
N LYS A 139 -6.33 22.68 8.61
CA LYS A 139 -5.45 23.44 9.50
C LYS A 139 -4.25 24.02 8.77
N LYS A 140 -3.69 23.27 7.81
CA LYS A 140 -2.49 23.66 7.07
C LYS A 140 -2.78 24.62 5.91
N TYR A 141 -3.83 24.33 5.14
CA TYR A 141 -4.13 25.02 3.87
C TYR A 141 -5.39 25.90 3.91
N GLY A 142 -6.13 25.90 5.00
CA GLY A 142 -7.37 26.67 5.12
C GLY A 142 -8.58 26.09 4.36
N ILE A 143 -8.42 24.97 3.65
CA ILE A 143 -9.44 24.37 2.81
C ILE A 143 -10.33 23.44 3.64
N ALA A 144 -11.60 23.79 3.78
CA ALA A 144 -12.58 22.98 4.52
C ALA A 144 -13.23 21.93 3.60
N LYS A 145 -13.68 20.80 4.20
CA LYS A 145 -14.44 19.73 3.53
C LYS A 145 -13.74 19.09 2.33
N PHE A 146 -12.42 19.17 2.28
CA PHE A 146 -11.58 18.75 1.18
C PHE A 146 -11.89 17.35 0.64
N LEU A 147 -12.15 16.37 1.51
CA LEU A 147 -12.46 14.99 1.11
C LEU A 147 -13.92 14.58 1.38
N LYS A 148 -14.82 15.53 1.61
CA LYS A 148 -16.19 15.21 2.00
C LYS A 148 -16.92 14.40 0.94
N GLU A 149 -16.80 14.82 -0.31
CA GLU A 149 -17.51 14.23 -1.46
C GLU A 149 -16.65 13.25 -2.26
N ASN A 150 -15.38 13.05 -1.84
CA ASN A 150 -14.50 12.09 -2.47
C ASN A 150 -15.02 10.66 -2.23
N GLY A 151 -15.40 9.98 -3.29
CA GLY A 151 -15.96 8.63 -3.24
C GLY A 151 -14.93 7.58 -2.82
N VAL A 152 -15.45 6.44 -2.38
CA VAL A 152 -14.64 5.27 -1.98
C VAL A 152 -15.26 4.03 -2.59
N LYS A 153 -14.50 3.33 -3.40
CA LYS A 153 -14.84 2.02 -3.91
C LYS A 153 -14.20 0.94 -3.03
N THR A 154 -14.98 -0.05 -2.62
CA THR A 154 -14.50 -1.18 -1.81
C THR A 154 -14.96 -2.47 -2.45
N ASP A 155 -14.01 -3.21 -3.01
CA ASP A 155 -14.25 -4.48 -3.70
C ASP A 155 -13.76 -5.65 -2.84
N ARG A 156 -14.59 -6.71 -2.74
CA ARG A 156 -14.18 -7.96 -2.09
C ARG A 156 -13.27 -8.75 -3.03
N ILE A 157 -12.12 -9.19 -2.53
CA ILE A 157 -11.17 -10.01 -3.26
C ILE A 157 -11.35 -11.47 -2.85
N PRO A 158 -11.62 -12.39 -3.79
CA PRO A 158 -11.68 -13.82 -3.52
C PRO A 158 -10.35 -14.37 -3.01
N PHE A 159 -10.39 -15.40 -2.15
CA PHE A 159 -9.17 -16.04 -1.62
C PHE A 159 -8.47 -16.98 -2.61
N GLY A 160 -9.12 -17.36 -3.70
CA GLY A 160 -8.59 -18.29 -4.69
C GLY A 160 -8.09 -17.62 -5.95
N ASN A 161 -7.57 -18.44 -6.89
CA ASN A 161 -7.20 -18.05 -8.26
C ASN A 161 -6.18 -16.90 -8.35
N GLU A 162 -5.29 -16.79 -7.35
CA GLU A 162 -4.23 -15.78 -7.31
C GLU A 162 -4.79 -14.33 -7.25
N GLU A 163 -6.04 -14.15 -6.88
CA GLU A 163 -6.67 -12.83 -6.80
C GLU A 163 -6.02 -11.91 -5.75
N PRO A 164 -5.61 -12.39 -4.55
CA PRO A 164 -4.87 -11.56 -3.61
C PRO A 164 -3.54 -11.05 -4.18
N GLU A 165 -2.77 -11.93 -4.85
CA GLU A 165 -1.50 -11.57 -5.48
C GLU A 165 -1.69 -10.53 -6.59
N LYS A 166 -2.71 -10.71 -7.44
CA LYS A 166 -3.04 -9.75 -8.51
C LYS A 166 -3.44 -8.40 -7.94
N ALA A 167 -4.27 -8.38 -6.89
CA ALA A 167 -4.71 -7.14 -6.24
C ALA A 167 -3.54 -6.38 -5.57
N ILE A 168 -2.66 -7.11 -4.86
CA ILE A 168 -1.47 -6.51 -4.25
C ILE A 168 -0.54 -5.95 -5.32
N ALA A 169 -0.25 -6.73 -6.38
CA ALA A 169 0.57 -6.26 -7.49
C ALA A 169 -0.05 -5.04 -8.19
N TYR A 170 -1.38 -5.02 -8.37
CA TYR A 170 -2.09 -3.90 -8.95
C TYR A 170 -1.84 -2.61 -8.20
N ILE A 171 -1.98 -2.59 -6.85
CA ILE A 171 -1.78 -1.35 -6.09
C ILE A 171 -0.30 -0.96 -6.01
N GLN A 172 0.61 -1.92 -5.90
CA GLN A 172 2.05 -1.66 -5.89
C GLN A 172 2.53 -0.96 -7.18
N MET A 173 1.95 -1.35 -8.32
CA MET A 173 2.35 -0.80 -9.62
C MET A 173 1.72 0.57 -9.95
N ASN A 174 0.94 1.20 -9.05
CA ASN A 174 0.36 2.52 -9.34
C ASN A 174 1.42 3.60 -9.58
N SER A 175 2.48 3.66 -8.77
CA SER A 175 3.57 4.62 -8.94
C SER A 175 4.37 4.40 -10.24
N VAL A 176 4.50 3.14 -10.65
CA VAL A 176 5.15 2.77 -11.93
C VAL A 176 4.25 3.12 -13.11
N ALA A 177 2.95 2.84 -13.03
CA ALA A 177 1.98 3.18 -14.07
C ALA A 177 1.82 4.70 -14.24
N ALA A 178 1.96 5.46 -13.15
CA ALA A 178 2.01 6.93 -13.18
C ALA A 178 3.37 7.48 -13.66
N ASN A 179 4.28 6.62 -14.09
CA ASN A 179 5.63 6.98 -14.55
C ASN A 179 6.47 7.78 -13.54
N ILE A 180 6.21 7.62 -12.23
CA ILE A 180 6.94 8.31 -11.14
C ILE A 180 8.25 7.58 -10.83
N CYS A 181 8.26 6.26 -10.96
CA CYS A 181 9.42 5.41 -10.71
C CYS A 181 9.44 4.21 -11.66
N SER A 182 10.58 3.56 -11.81
CA SER A 182 10.73 2.37 -12.66
C SER A 182 10.34 1.07 -11.96
N HIS A 183 10.36 1.05 -10.61
CA HIS A 183 10.01 -0.11 -9.80
C HIS A 183 9.28 0.33 -8.51
N PRO A 184 8.29 -0.45 -8.02
CA PRO A 184 7.53 -0.09 -6.81
C PRO A 184 8.37 0.16 -5.56
N THR A 185 9.53 -0.49 -5.45
CA THR A 185 10.45 -0.34 -4.31
C THR A 185 11.07 1.07 -4.20
N GLN A 186 11.02 1.85 -5.27
CA GLN A 186 11.55 3.22 -5.31
C GLN A 186 10.54 4.25 -4.79
N TYR A 187 9.27 3.86 -4.61
CA TYR A 187 8.23 4.77 -4.14
C TYR A 187 8.07 4.68 -2.62
N PRO A 188 8.35 5.76 -1.86
CA PRO A 188 8.43 5.68 -0.41
C PRO A 188 7.07 5.67 0.30
N TRP A 189 6.00 6.12 -0.36
CA TRP A 189 4.71 6.36 0.27
C TRP A 189 3.75 5.16 0.17
N GLY A 190 4.22 4.00 0.60
CA GLY A 190 3.45 2.78 0.56
C GLY A 190 4.24 1.56 1.01
N THR A 191 3.83 0.40 0.51
CA THR A 191 4.39 -0.90 0.88
C THR A 191 5.28 -1.53 -0.21
N GLY A 192 5.68 -0.73 -1.22
CA GLY A 192 6.42 -1.24 -2.39
C GLY A 192 7.78 -1.85 -2.08
N ASN A 193 8.47 -1.38 -1.04
CA ASN A 193 9.79 -1.84 -0.63
C ASN A 193 9.77 -2.78 0.58
N LEU A 194 8.59 -3.24 1.01
CA LEU A 194 8.43 -3.89 2.30
C LEU A 194 8.63 -5.40 2.24
N PHE A 195 8.15 -6.05 1.17
CA PHE A 195 8.07 -7.50 1.07
C PHE A 195 9.38 -8.11 0.55
N PHE A 196 9.72 -9.29 1.09
CA PHE A 196 10.95 -10.04 0.75
C PHE A 196 12.23 -9.20 0.90
N ASN A 197 12.18 -8.19 1.74
CA ASN A 197 13.33 -7.34 1.99
C ASN A 197 14.20 -7.93 3.11
N ALA A 198 15.41 -8.37 2.76
CA ALA A 198 16.37 -8.91 3.71
C ALA A 198 16.97 -7.84 4.64
N THR A 199 16.87 -6.57 4.26
CA THR A 199 17.40 -5.45 5.04
C THR A 199 16.44 -5.14 6.20
N ARG A 200 16.94 -5.24 7.43
CA ARG A 200 16.15 -4.83 8.58
C ARG A 200 15.92 -3.32 8.55
N PRO A 201 14.68 -2.87 8.71
CA PRO A 201 14.40 -1.44 8.73
C PRO A 201 15.11 -0.79 9.92
N LYS A 202 15.80 0.33 9.65
CA LYS A 202 16.45 1.14 10.68
C LYS A 202 15.46 2.19 11.17
N GLY A 203 15.41 2.40 12.48
CA GLY A 203 14.52 3.40 13.06
C GLY A 203 14.67 3.47 14.58
N VAL A 204 14.08 4.50 15.15
CA VAL A 204 14.03 4.74 16.59
C VAL A 204 12.71 4.19 17.12
N ARG A 205 12.75 3.49 18.25
CA ARG A 205 11.53 2.95 18.87
C ARG A 205 10.63 4.09 19.35
N VAL A 206 9.31 3.93 19.19
CA VAL A 206 8.33 4.93 19.65
C VAL A 206 8.42 5.18 21.16
N ASP A 207 8.67 4.12 21.97
CA ASP A 207 8.78 4.25 23.43
C ASP A 207 10.02 5.04 23.88
N SER A 208 11.04 5.20 23.05
CA SER A 208 12.20 6.04 23.34
C SER A 208 11.94 7.56 23.09
N LEU A 209 10.83 7.91 22.43
CA LEU A 209 10.46 9.28 22.20
C LEU A 209 9.70 9.86 23.42
N SER A 210 9.91 11.14 23.71
CA SER A 210 9.07 11.84 24.70
C SER A 210 7.60 11.89 24.23
N GLU A 211 6.67 11.99 25.17
CA GLU A 211 5.23 12.11 24.84
C GLU A 211 4.95 13.28 23.89
N ARG A 212 5.57 14.43 24.15
CA ARG A 212 5.45 15.62 23.29
C ARG A 212 5.94 15.33 21.85
N ALA A 213 7.07 14.62 21.71
CA ALA A 213 7.60 14.25 20.40
C ALA A 213 6.65 13.27 19.66
N ARG A 214 6.10 12.28 20.37
CA ARG A 214 5.11 11.35 19.81
C ARG A 214 3.85 12.08 19.34
N MET A 215 3.29 12.96 20.17
CA MET A 215 2.10 13.73 19.81
C MET A 215 2.33 14.63 18.60
N LYS A 216 3.51 15.26 18.52
CA LYS A 216 3.90 16.08 17.36
C LYS A 216 4.05 15.23 16.09
N LEU A 217 4.71 14.09 16.20
CA LEU A 217 4.93 13.14 15.09
C LEU A 217 3.61 12.60 14.54
N LEU A 218 2.75 12.11 15.43
CA LEU A 218 1.53 11.38 15.06
C LEU A 218 0.35 12.30 14.75
N HIS A 219 0.45 13.59 15.04
CA HIS A 219 -0.69 14.53 15.02
C HIS A 219 -1.93 13.95 15.74
N SER A 220 -1.71 13.14 16.77
CA SER A 220 -2.72 12.36 17.49
C SER A 220 -2.31 12.12 18.93
N LYS A 221 -3.32 11.95 19.80
CA LYS A 221 -3.16 11.49 21.20
C LYS A 221 -3.27 9.96 21.32
N VAL A 222 -3.53 9.25 20.22
CA VAL A 222 -3.63 7.79 20.22
C VAL A 222 -2.28 7.19 20.58
N THR A 223 -2.29 6.27 21.52
CA THR A 223 -1.10 5.49 21.88
C THR A 223 -0.89 4.40 20.83
N VAL A 224 0.30 4.36 20.23
CA VAL A 224 0.75 3.29 19.35
C VAL A 224 1.72 2.37 20.10
N PRO A 225 1.89 1.11 19.68
CA PRO A 225 2.80 0.18 20.35
C PRO A 225 4.24 0.73 20.44
N GLY A 226 4.82 0.69 21.62
CA GLY A 226 6.14 1.28 21.90
C GLY A 226 7.29 0.68 21.11
N HIS A 227 7.18 -0.59 20.73
CA HIS A 227 8.18 -1.29 19.93
C HIS A 227 8.18 -0.94 18.43
N TRP A 228 7.19 -0.19 17.95
CA TRP A 228 7.15 0.26 16.57
C TRP A 228 8.30 1.23 16.28
N LEU A 229 8.73 1.25 15.02
CA LEU A 229 9.89 2.02 14.60
C LEU A 229 9.49 3.27 13.83
N VAL A 230 10.08 4.39 14.22
CA VAL A 230 10.05 5.66 13.46
C VAL A 230 11.29 5.71 12.59
N GLY A 231 11.11 5.83 11.28
CA GLY A 231 12.21 5.96 10.33
C GLY A 231 12.87 7.34 10.37
N GLU A 232 14.02 7.46 9.70
CA GLU A 232 14.76 8.72 9.58
C GLU A 232 13.92 9.82 8.93
N ASP A 233 12.99 9.45 8.04
CA ASP A 233 12.08 10.36 7.36
C ASP A 233 10.98 10.93 8.26
N GLY A 234 10.85 10.50 9.51
CA GLY A 234 9.91 11.05 10.49
C GLY A 234 8.48 10.51 10.37
N TYR A 235 8.32 9.24 10.00
CA TYR A 235 7.05 8.51 10.11
C TYR A 235 7.25 7.09 10.62
N ILE A 236 6.19 6.48 11.15
CA ILE A 236 6.23 5.08 11.60
C ILE A 236 6.38 4.18 10.38
N LEU A 237 7.40 3.32 10.40
CA LEU A 237 7.70 2.42 9.30
C LEU A 237 6.57 1.40 9.09
N PRO A 238 6.12 1.17 7.85
CA PRO A 238 5.08 0.19 7.53
C PRO A 238 5.38 -1.22 8.01
N SER A 239 6.66 -1.59 8.14
CA SER A 239 7.08 -2.86 8.73
C SER A 239 6.62 -3.08 10.17
N SER A 240 6.18 -2.02 10.86
CA SER A 240 5.68 -2.09 12.23
C SER A 240 4.21 -2.53 12.32
N TYR A 241 3.40 -2.33 11.26
CA TYR A 241 1.96 -2.52 11.32
C TYR A 241 1.32 -3.23 10.11
N VAL A 242 2.08 -3.51 9.07
CA VAL A 242 1.63 -4.29 7.91
C VAL A 242 1.85 -5.77 8.17
N ASP A 243 0.88 -6.61 7.81
CA ASP A 243 1.00 -8.08 7.91
C ASP A 243 1.86 -8.63 6.75
N ILE A 244 3.17 -8.43 6.87
CA ILE A 244 4.16 -8.87 5.90
C ILE A 244 4.10 -10.40 5.73
N ALA A 245 3.97 -11.14 6.83
CA ALA A 245 4.01 -12.59 6.81
C ALA A 245 2.86 -13.18 5.99
N LEU A 246 1.66 -12.59 6.08
CA LEU A 246 0.52 -13.04 5.31
C LEU A 246 0.70 -12.74 3.81
N VAL A 247 1.25 -11.57 3.45
CA VAL A 247 1.52 -11.22 2.06
C VAL A 247 2.60 -12.13 1.46
N GLU A 248 3.70 -12.33 2.18
CA GLU A 248 4.78 -13.22 1.72
C GLU A 248 4.31 -14.67 1.60
N LYS A 249 3.36 -15.10 2.42
CA LYS A 249 2.72 -16.42 2.29
C LYS A 249 1.92 -16.57 0.99
N TYR A 250 1.25 -15.52 0.50
CA TYR A 250 0.57 -15.55 -0.80
C TYR A 250 1.58 -15.69 -1.95
N PHE A 251 2.58 -14.85 -1.98
CA PHE A 251 3.57 -14.89 -3.07
C PHE A 251 4.57 -16.03 -2.95
N ARG A 252 4.85 -16.53 -1.75
CA ARG A 252 5.79 -17.61 -1.42
C ARG A 252 7.26 -17.28 -1.71
N THR A 253 7.56 -16.58 -2.82
CA THR A 253 8.92 -16.23 -3.23
C THR A 253 9.01 -14.84 -3.83
N PRO A 254 10.18 -14.15 -3.74
CA PRO A 254 10.40 -12.86 -4.40
C PRO A 254 10.21 -12.92 -5.92
N LYS A 255 10.65 -14.04 -6.56
CA LYS A 255 10.50 -14.24 -8.02
C LYS A 255 9.04 -14.30 -8.44
N ARG A 256 8.18 -14.93 -7.62
CA ARG A 256 6.75 -14.99 -7.90
C ARG A 256 6.12 -13.60 -7.74
N MET A 257 6.52 -12.82 -6.73
CA MET A 257 6.05 -11.45 -6.57
C MET A 257 6.44 -10.59 -7.79
N ASP A 258 7.70 -10.66 -8.23
CA ASP A 258 8.18 -9.95 -9.43
C ASP A 258 7.40 -10.35 -10.69
N TYR A 259 7.06 -11.63 -10.85
CA TYR A 259 6.19 -12.10 -11.93
C TYR A 259 4.83 -11.39 -11.92
N PHE A 260 4.15 -11.29 -10.76
CA PHE A 260 2.86 -10.61 -10.67
C PHE A 260 2.98 -9.10 -10.91
N LEU A 261 4.03 -8.45 -10.41
CA LEU A 261 4.29 -7.04 -10.65
C LEU A 261 4.41 -6.75 -12.15
N ARG A 262 5.25 -7.50 -12.86
CA ARG A 262 5.47 -7.35 -14.32
C ARG A 262 4.24 -7.66 -15.16
N ASN A 263 3.39 -8.59 -14.73
CA ASN A 263 2.19 -9.01 -15.44
C ASN A 263 0.91 -8.29 -14.98
N SER A 264 1.01 -7.32 -14.08
CA SER A 264 -0.15 -6.57 -13.63
C SER A 264 -0.75 -5.73 -14.77
N SER A 265 -2.06 -5.45 -14.71
CA SER A 265 -2.73 -4.59 -15.68
C SER A 265 -2.14 -3.18 -15.73
N LYS A 266 -1.58 -2.71 -14.60
CA LYS A 266 -0.88 -1.42 -14.51
C LYS A 266 0.45 -1.43 -15.28
N ALA A 267 1.23 -2.52 -15.18
CA ALA A 267 2.47 -2.68 -15.94
C ALA A 267 2.20 -2.72 -17.45
N LYS A 268 1.20 -3.48 -17.88
CA LYS A 268 0.79 -3.57 -19.29
C LYS A 268 0.38 -2.21 -19.85
N ARG A 269 -0.46 -1.48 -19.13
CA ARG A 269 -0.92 -0.15 -19.54
C ARG A 269 0.25 0.83 -19.74
N ARG A 270 1.28 0.78 -18.89
CA ARG A 270 2.48 1.61 -19.08
C ARG A 270 3.24 1.24 -20.34
N MET A 271 3.42 -0.05 -20.62
CA MET A 271 4.13 -0.51 -21.84
C MET A 271 3.41 -0.09 -23.11
N GLU A 272 2.07 -0.04 -23.08
CA GLU A 272 1.25 0.40 -24.21
C GLU A 272 1.32 1.91 -24.41
N SER A 273 1.48 2.71 -23.33
CA SER A 273 1.34 4.17 -23.38
C SER A 273 2.61 4.91 -23.82
N ALA A 274 3.79 4.43 -23.48
CA ALA A 274 5.08 5.00 -23.94
C ALA A 274 6.28 4.16 -23.47
N PRO A 275 6.84 3.28 -24.29
CA PRO A 275 7.97 2.44 -23.89
C PRO A 275 9.28 3.21 -23.61
N GLU A 276 9.43 4.46 -24.10
CA GLU A 276 10.67 5.25 -24.04
C GLU A 276 10.56 6.57 -23.27
N SER A 277 9.44 6.84 -22.59
CA SER A 277 9.32 8.10 -21.83
C SER A 277 10.25 8.12 -20.61
N ALA A 278 11.04 9.19 -20.49
CA ALA A 278 11.71 9.51 -19.23
C ALA A 278 10.71 9.55 -18.07
N PRO A 279 11.12 9.22 -16.82
CA PRO A 279 10.24 9.32 -15.66
C PRO A 279 9.60 10.71 -15.60
N SER A 280 8.29 10.76 -15.39
CA SER A 280 7.57 12.02 -15.22
C SER A 280 7.97 12.67 -13.91
N PHE A 281 8.03 13.98 -13.87
CA PHE A 281 8.17 14.72 -12.62
C PHE A 281 6.95 14.48 -11.73
N THR A 282 7.16 14.36 -10.42
CA THR A 282 6.06 14.20 -9.48
C THR A 282 5.22 15.47 -9.41
N ASP A 283 3.94 15.34 -9.06
CA ASP A 283 3.05 16.49 -8.87
C ASP A 283 3.64 17.52 -7.90
N GLN A 284 4.38 17.06 -6.88
CA GLN A 284 5.01 17.93 -5.88
C GLN A 284 6.11 18.81 -6.49
N VAL A 285 6.92 18.26 -7.39
CA VAL A 285 7.97 19.01 -8.10
C VAL A 285 7.35 20.05 -9.03
N VAL A 286 6.34 19.65 -9.78
CA VAL A 286 5.65 20.57 -10.71
C VAL A 286 4.90 21.65 -9.93
N LEU A 287 4.19 21.30 -8.86
CA LEU A 287 3.48 22.25 -8.00
C LEU A 287 4.45 23.29 -7.38
N ALA A 288 5.63 22.87 -6.94
CA ALA A 288 6.63 23.76 -6.37
C ALA A 288 7.17 24.78 -7.40
N ALA A 289 7.18 24.42 -8.69
CA ALA A 289 7.63 25.30 -9.76
C ALA A 289 6.60 26.38 -10.14
N VAL A 290 5.32 26.18 -9.85
CA VAL A 290 4.25 27.13 -10.26
C VAL A 290 4.46 28.54 -9.69
N PRO A 291 4.68 28.76 -8.37
CA PRO A 291 4.91 30.10 -7.83
C PRO A 291 6.16 30.78 -8.42
N ASP A 292 7.21 30.01 -8.65
CA ASP A 292 8.46 30.55 -9.22
C ASP A 292 8.27 31.01 -10.65
N LEU A 293 7.51 30.27 -11.47
CA LEU A 293 7.16 30.68 -12.82
C LEU A 293 6.25 31.91 -12.81
N CYS A 294 5.22 31.95 -11.96
CA CYS A 294 4.33 33.09 -11.83
C CYS A 294 5.13 34.38 -11.47
N ARG A 295 6.05 34.27 -10.53
CA ARG A 295 6.89 35.40 -10.10
C ARG A 295 7.86 35.84 -11.18
N THR A 296 8.52 34.88 -11.83
CA THR A 296 9.55 35.17 -12.82
C THR A 296 8.99 35.79 -14.10
N LEU A 297 7.83 35.30 -14.57
CA LEU A 297 7.26 35.72 -15.84
C LEU A 297 6.31 36.92 -15.71
N PHE A 298 5.56 36.98 -14.60
CA PHE A 298 4.45 37.94 -14.48
C PHE A 298 4.50 38.77 -13.18
N HIS A 299 5.51 38.60 -12.33
CA HIS A 299 5.66 39.29 -11.02
C HIS A 299 4.46 39.06 -10.09
N LYS A 300 3.77 37.90 -10.22
CA LYS A 300 2.66 37.46 -9.41
C LYS A 300 3.05 36.27 -8.54
N TYR A 301 2.37 36.07 -7.41
CA TYR A 301 2.78 35.06 -6.44
C TYR A 301 1.99 33.74 -6.54
N THR A 302 0.78 33.79 -7.11
CA THR A 302 -0.08 32.63 -7.23
C THR A 302 -0.67 32.50 -8.63
N PHE A 303 -0.95 31.27 -9.04
CA PHE A 303 -1.59 30.99 -10.33
C PHE A 303 -2.98 31.64 -10.46
N ARG A 304 -3.71 31.83 -9.35
CA ARG A 304 -5.05 32.44 -9.32
C ARG A 304 -5.04 33.94 -9.58
N GLU A 305 -3.92 34.62 -9.37
CA GLU A 305 -3.76 36.06 -9.66
C GLU A 305 -3.56 36.34 -11.14
N LEU A 306 -3.31 35.29 -11.93
CA LEU A 306 -3.00 35.40 -13.36
C LEU A 306 -4.29 35.63 -14.18
N THR A 307 -4.17 36.42 -15.25
CA THR A 307 -5.18 36.48 -16.29
C THR A 307 -5.23 35.18 -17.09
N PRO A 308 -6.31 34.87 -17.82
CA PRO A 308 -6.41 33.67 -18.65
C PRO A 308 -5.22 33.49 -19.62
N ALA A 309 -4.77 34.58 -20.27
CA ALA A 309 -3.61 34.54 -21.17
C ALA A 309 -2.31 34.18 -20.43
N GLU A 310 -2.08 34.75 -19.25
CA GLU A 310 -0.91 34.45 -18.39
C GLU A 310 -1.00 33.01 -17.85
N GLN A 311 -2.20 32.54 -17.50
CA GLN A 311 -2.43 31.14 -17.08
C GLN A 311 -2.04 30.19 -18.21
N THR A 312 -2.49 30.46 -19.43
CA THR A 312 -2.12 29.67 -20.61
C THR A 312 -0.62 29.57 -20.77
N GLU A 313 0.09 30.68 -20.62
CA GLU A 313 1.55 30.67 -20.76
C GLU A 313 2.22 29.83 -19.64
N ILE A 314 1.78 29.93 -18.38
CA ILE A 314 2.27 29.07 -17.30
C ILE A 314 2.01 27.59 -17.61
N LEU A 315 0.79 27.23 -18.08
CA LEU A 315 0.46 25.86 -18.46
C LEU A 315 1.39 25.34 -19.57
N ARG A 316 1.72 26.15 -20.57
CA ARG A 316 2.67 25.82 -21.65
C ARG A 316 4.08 25.61 -21.12
N GLN A 317 4.54 26.50 -20.24
CA GLN A 317 5.87 26.39 -19.62
C GLN A 317 6.00 25.13 -18.75
N LEU A 318 4.96 24.81 -17.98
CA LEU A 318 4.93 23.57 -17.18
C LEU A 318 4.94 22.33 -18.09
N ARG A 319 4.14 22.34 -19.16
CA ARG A 319 4.08 21.23 -20.12
C ARG A 319 5.45 21.02 -20.80
N PHE A 320 6.07 22.08 -21.25
CA PHE A 320 7.37 22.03 -21.93
C PHE A 320 8.51 21.58 -21.00
N ARG A 321 8.59 22.16 -19.79
CA ARG A 321 9.72 21.91 -18.87
C ARG A 321 9.63 20.58 -18.16
N PHE A 322 8.42 20.11 -17.85
CA PHE A 322 8.16 18.93 -17.02
C PHE A 322 7.49 17.79 -17.78
N SER A 323 7.25 17.94 -19.09
CA SER A 323 6.54 16.94 -19.91
C SER A 323 5.20 16.50 -19.29
N THR A 324 4.46 17.45 -18.68
CA THR A 324 3.20 17.20 -17.99
C THR A 324 2.06 16.93 -18.97
N ASP A 325 1.14 16.07 -18.58
CA ASP A 325 -0.15 15.91 -19.26
C ASP A 325 -1.21 16.89 -18.71
N ILE A 326 -2.37 16.94 -19.37
CA ILE A 326 -3.47 17.85 -18.96
C ILE A 326 -3.98 17.53 -17.56
N HIS A 327 -4.06 16.26 -17.19
CA HIS A 327 -4.51 15.85 -15.85
C HIS A 327 -3.53 16.31 -14.76
N GLN A 328 -2.24 16.22 -15.01
CA GLN A 328 -1.23 16.72 -14.08
C GLN A 328 -1.29 18.23 -13.96
N LEU A 329 -1.42 18.96 -15.08
CA LEU A 329 -1.57 20.40 -15.08
C LEU A 329 -2.80 20.84 -14.28
N ALA A 330 -3.96 20.21 -14.49
CA ALA A 330 -5.18 20.46 -13.73
C ALA A 330 -4.95 20.31 -12.22
N ARG A 331 -4.38 19.19 -11.79
CA ARG A 331 -4.10 18.91 -10.37
C ARG A 331 -3.19 19.94 -9.70
N VAL A 332 -2.11 20.35 -10.38
CA VAL A 332 -1.11 21.26 -9.79
C VAL A 332 -1.54 22.72 -9.81
N THR A 333 -2.43 23.10 -10.71
CA THR A 333 -2.94 24.48 -10.80
C THR A 333 -4.26 24.70 -10.08
N GLY A 334 -4.98 23.59 -9.77
CA GLY A 334 -6.32 23.64 -9.16
C GLY A 334 -7.42 24.05 -10.14
N LEU A 335 -7.20 23.82 -11.44
CA LEU A 335 -8.19 23.92 -12.50
C LEU A 335 -8.85 22.56 -12.73
N THR A 336 -10.06 22.54 -13.28
CA THR A 336 -10.65 21.32 -13.82
C THR A 336 -9.94 20.88 -15.11
N TYR A 337 -10.09 19.61 -15.48
CA TYR A 337 -9.57 19.11 -16.78
C TYR A 337 -10.09 19.96 -17.95
N LYS A 338 -11.40 20.29 -17.93
CA LYS A 338 -12.04 21.07 -19.00
C LYS A 338 -11.45 22.49 -19.10
N GLU A 339 -11.32 23.21 -17.99
CA GLU A 339 -10.71 24.54 -17.96
C GLU A 339 -9.25 24.51 -18.45
N THR A 340 -8.49 23.49 -18.05
CA THR A 340 -7.10 23.33 -18.49
C THR A 340 -7.00 23.07 -19.99
N ALA A 341 -7.89 22.24 -20.54
CA ALA A 341 -7.96 21.96 -21.97
C ALA A 341 -8.36 23.22 -22.76
N GLU A 342 -9.42 23.91 -22.32
CA GLU A 342 -9.89 25.15 -22.96
C GLU A 342 -8.81 26.24 -22.99
N LEU A 343 -8.06 26.44 -21.92
CA LEU A 343 -6.94 27.38 -21.87
C LEU A 343 -5.81 27.01 -22.84
N LEU A 344 -5.50 25.71 -22.97
CA LEU A 344 -4.45 25.25 -23.88
C LEU A 344 -4.87 25.32 -25.35
N ASP A 345 -6.16 25.11 -25.64
CA ASP A 345 -6.72 25.09 -26.99
C ASP A 345 -7.10 26.49 -27.50
N SER A 346 -7.35 27.45 -26.59
CA SER A 346 -7.85 28.81 -26.95
C SER A 346 -6.86 29.69 -27.74
N HIS A 347 -5.67 29.16 -28.10
CA HIS A 347 -4.60 29.85 -28.81
C HIS A 347 -3.93 28.98 -29.88
N LEU A 348 -4.66 28.00 -30.45
CA LEU A 348 -4.36 27.39 -31.73
C LEU A 348 -5.15 28.14 -32.82
#